data_44dc28d96ea07cb0539766d8db38a313
#
_entry.id   44dc28d96ea07cb0539766d8db38a313
#
_cell.length_a   1.000
_cell.length_b   1.000
_cell.length_c   1.000
_cell.angle_alpha   90.00
_cell.angle_beta   90.00
_cell.angle_gamma   90.00
#
_symmetry.space_group_name_H-M   'P 1'
#
loop_
_entity.id
_entity.type
_entity.pdbx_description
1 polymer ?
#
loop_
_entity_poly.entity_id
_entity_poly.type
_entity_poly.pdbx_seq_one_letter_code
_entity_poly.pdbx_strand_id
1 'polypeptide(L)'
;MSAPKSSTAGLLKLLGVSLAAFAFTFSLVPLYRIACEKVFGIRLEQGPGQAANATAKVARTVTVQFDGGVNSKLPWAFHPEQLTMQVVPGEVNEALYFARNDSQNAIVGSAVPSVAPARASGYFTKTECFCFTAQTLQPGESRDMPVRFIVDQDLPADVKTITLSYTFFKNDAMTAQLGTGTTSPAPLAAP
;
A
#
# COMPACT_ATOMS: atom_id res chain seq x y z
N MET A 1 -33.64 47.59 32.05
CA MET A 1 -32.75 46.65 31.32
C MET A 1 -32.69 45.36 32.12
N SER A 2 -33.48 44.35 31.73
CA SER A 2 -33.55 43.05 32.44
C SER A 2 -32.43 42.17 31.95
N ALA A 3 -31.55 41.78 32.85
CA ALA A 3 -30.47 40.81 32.58
C ALA A 3 -31.08 39.45 32.19
N PRO A 4 -30.55 38.76 31.17
CA PRO A 4 -31.03 37.45 30.81
C PRO A 4 -30.69 36.45 31.90
N LYS A 5 -31.72 35.80 32.48
CA LYS A 5 -31.53 34.66 33.39
C LYS A 5 -30.85 33.55 32.62
N SER A 6 -29.59 33.32 32.86
CA SER A 6 -28.87 32.18 32.31
C SER A 6 -29.53 30.90 32.82
N SER A 7 -30.23 30.20 31.94
CA SER A 7 -30.91 28.94 32.25
C SER A 7 -29.86 27.86 32.39
N THR A 8 -29.36 27.59 33.59
CA THR A 8 -28.50 26.48 33.94
C THR A 8 -29.06 25.15 33.44
N ALA A 9 -30.37 25.02 33.38
CA ALA A 9 -31.05 23.86 32.79
C ALA A 9 -30.81 23.73 31.27
N GLY A 10 -30.74 24.85 30.54
CA GLY A 10 -30.39 24.83 29.10
C GLY A 10 -28.95 24.44 28.86
N LEU A 11 -28.04 24.96 29.70
CA LEU A 11 -26.61 24.59 29.62
C LEU A 11 -26.38 23.09 29.89
N LEU A 12 -27.03 22.55 30.92
CA LEU A 12 -26.96 21.11 31.25
C LEU A 12 -27.51 20.22 30.15
N LYS A 13 -28.61 20.64 29.48
CA LYS A 13 -29.16 19.93 28.33
C LYS A 13 -28.19 19.91 27.14
N LEU A 14 -27.59 21.06 26.83
CA LEU A 14 -26.58 21.15 25.76
C LEU A 14 -25.35 20.28 26.06
N LEU A 15 -24.87 20.34 27.31
CA LEU A 15 -23.75 19.51 27.76
C LEU A 15 -24.09 18.00 27.63
N GLY A 16 -25.29 17.60 28.05
CA GLY A 16 -25.76 16.22 27.95
C GLY A 16 -25.88 15.74 26.51
N VAL A 17 -26.41 16.55 25.61
CA VAL A 17 -26.52 16.23 24.16
C VAL A 17 -25.12 16.11 23.54
N SER A 18 -24.19 17.02 23.89
CA SER A 18 -22.82 16.96 23.38
C SER A 18 -22.10 15.71 23.86
N LEU A 19 -22.28 15.34 25.12
CA LEU A 19 -21.66 14.15 25.70
C LEU A 19 -22.23 12.86 25.07
N ALA A 20 -23.56 12.84 24.86
CA ALA A 20 -24.22 11.72 24.21
C ALA A 20 -23.78 11.56 22.74
N ALA A 21 -23.68 12.66 22.01
CA ALA A 21 -23.18 12.66 20.63
C ALA A 21 -21.71 12.17 20.54
N PHE A 22 -20.87 12.63 21.48
CA PHE A 22 -19.48 12.18 21.57
C PHE A 22 -19.38 10.68 21.88
N ALA A 23 -20.14 10.20 22.88
CA ALA A 23 -20.16 8.79 23.24
C ALA A 23 -20.67 7.91 22.09
N PHE A 24 -21.70 8.38 21.36
CA PHE A 24 -22.25 7.69 20.20
C PHE A 24 -21.19 7.58 19.08
N THR A 25 -20.50 8.68 18.75
CA THR A 25 -19.45 8.69 17.72
C THR A 25 -18.30 7.74 18.08
N PHE A 26 -17.90 7.75 19.36
CA PHE A 26 -16.81 6.87 19.84
C PHE A 26 -17.21 5.39 19.82
N SER A 27 -18.50 5.09 20.04
CA SER A 27 -19.05 3.73 19.97
C SER A 27 -19.10 3.17 18.55
N LEU A 28 -19.15 4.03 17.52
CA LEU A 28 -19.16 3.58 16.12
C LEU A 28 -17.83 2.97 15.68
N VAL A 29 -16.70 3.39 16.28
CA VAL A 29 -15.36 2.90 15.91
C VAL A 29 -15.22 1.39 16.15
N PRO A 30 -15.48 0.85 17.36
CA PRO A 30 -15.39 -0.60 17.58
C PRO A 30 -16.42 -1.38 16.78
N LEU A 31 -17.63 -0.82 16.58
CA LEU A 31 -18.66 -1.45 15.76
C LEU A 31 -18.21 -1.61 14.29
N TYR A 32 -17.60 -0.57 13.74
CA TYR A 32 -17.03 -0.59 12.39
C TYR A 32 -15.91 -1.64 12.27
N ARG A 33 -15.00 -1.72 13.24
CA ARG A 33 -13.94 -2.73 13.27
C ARG A 33 -14.50 -4.16 13.28
N ILE A 34 -15.47 -4.43 14.13
CA ILE A 34 -16.13 -5.74 14.22
C ILE A 34 -16.82 -6.08 12.88
N ALA A 35 -17.52 -5.14 12.28
CA ALA A 35 -18.15 -5.32 10.98
C ALA A 35 -17.13 -5.65 9.89
N CYS A 36 -16.04 -4.89 9.79
CA CYS A 36 -14.98 -5.13 8.80
C CYS A 36 -14.29 -6.48 9.01
N GLU A 37 -13.95 -6.83 10.24
CA GLU A 37 -13.19 -8.05 10.51
C GLU A 37 -14.06 -9.30 10.43
N LYS A 38 -15.29 -9.28 11.01
CA LYS A 38 -16.13 -10.47 11.12
C LYS A 38 -17.10 -10.68 9.97
N VAL A 39 -17.62 -9.59 9.38
CA VAL A 39 -18.59 -9.68 8.28
C VAL A 39 -17.88 -9.65 6.92
N PHE A 40 -16.90 -8.74 6.75
CA PHE A 40 -16.18 -8.60 5.50
C PHE A 40 -14.84 -9.35 5.45
N GLY A 41 -14.36 -9.90 6.57
CA GLY A 41 -13.10 -10.65 6.65
C GLY A 41 -11.87 -9.82 6.31
N ILE A 42 -11.93 -8.49 6.48
CA ILE A 42 -10.83 -7.58 6.19
C ILE A 42 -10.01 -7.38 7.46
N ARG A 43 -8.73 -7.72 7.42
CA ARG A 43 -7.80 -7.45 8.52
C ARG A 43 -7.39 -5.98 8.49
N LEU A 44 -7.78 -5.18 9.49
CA LEU A 44 -7.48 -3.75 9.57
C LEU A 44 -6.09 -3.44 10.11
N GLU A 45 -5.49 -4.36 10.87
CA GLU A 45 -4.15 -4.20 11.42
C GLU A 45 -3.16 -5.00 10.57
N GLN A 46 -2.29 -4.30 9.86
CA GLN A 46 -1.10 -4.88 9.24
C GLN A 46 -0.01 -4.91 10.32
N GLY A 47 0.10 -6.03 11.03
CA GLY A 47 1.29 -6.30 11.83
C GLY A 47 2.51 -6.46 10.92
N PRO A 48 3.75 -6.25 11.44
CA PRO A 48 4.95 -6.58 10.68
C PRO A 48 4.83 -8.05 10.24
N GLY A 49 5.03 -8.30 8.92
CA GLY A 49 4.99 -9.65 8.37
C GLY A 49 6.01 -10.51 9.09
N GLN A 50 5.54 -11.35 9.99
CA GLN A 50 6.42 -12.31 10.65
C GLN A 50 6.61 -13.47 9.69
N ALA A 51 7.88 -13.67 9.27
CA ALA A 51 8.29 -14.96 8.79
C ALA A 51 8.04 -15.95 9.93
N ALA A 52 7.06 -16.81 9.77
CA ALA A 52 6.59 -17.64 10.86
C ALA A 52 7.67 -18.65 11.25
N ASN A 53 7.95 -18.71 12.55
CA ASN A 53 8.56 -19.91 13.13
C ASN A 53 7.68 -21.11 12.77
N ALA A 54 8.22 -22.01 11.98
CA ALA A 54 7.52 -23.13 11.38
C ALA A 54 6.97 -24.10 12.44
N THR A 55 5.76 -23.81 12.92
CA THR A 55 4.91 -24.84 13.49
C THR A 55 4.05 -25.36 12.34
N ALA A 56 4.25 -26.64 12.01
CA ALA A 56 3.73 -27.32 10.84
C ALA A 56 2.19 -27.20 10.70
N LYS A 57 1.73 -26.12 10.08
CA LYS A 57 0.45 -26.11 9.38
C LYS A 57 0.68 -26.77 8.02
N VAL A 58 -0.22 -27.65 7.63
CA VAL A 58 -0.22 -28.35 6.34
C VAL A 58 0.21 -27.38 5.24
N ALA A 59 1.32 -27.69 4.58
CA ALA A 59 1.88 -26.87 3.50
C ALA A 59 0.87 -26.79 2.34
N ARG A 60 0.05 -25.75 2.34
CA ARG A 60 -0.81 -25.42 1.20
C ARG A 60 -0.07 -24.46 0.29
N THR A 61 -0.25 -24.58 -1.00
CA THR A 61 0.22 -23.62 -1.97
C THR A 61 -0.87 -22.60 -2.30
N VAL A 62 -0.46 -21.37 -2.54
CA VAL A 62 -1.31 -20.26 -3.00
C VAL A 62 -0.72 -19.74 -4.29
N THR A 63 -1.56 -19.52 -5.29
CA THR A 63 -1.13 -18.93 -6.56
C THR A 63 -1.08 -17.41 -6.41
N VAL A 64 0.09 -16.81 -6.61
CA VAL A 64 0.22 -15.36 -6.75
C VAL A 64 0.31 -15.03 -8.23
N GLN A 65 -0.61 -14.19 -8.71
CA GLN A 65 -0.61 -13.63 -10.06
C GLN A 65 -0.01 -12.24 -10.01
N PHE A 66 0.81 -11.91 -11.00
CA PHE A 66 1.45 -10.61 -11.12
C PHE A 66 0.90 -9.89 -12.33
N ASP A 67 0.59 -8.62 -12.15
CA ASP A 67 0.12 -7.73 -13.20
C ASP A 67 0.84 -6.37 -13.08
N GLY A 68 1.03 -5.70 -14.19
CA GLY A 68 1.74 -4.43 -14.25
C GLY A 68 1.31 -3.59 -15.43
N GLY A 69 1.16 -2.30 -15.19
CA GLY A 69 0.82 -1.37 -16.22
C GLY A 69 1.27 0.06 -15.92
N VAL A 70 1.10 0.92 -16.88
CA VAL A 70 1.44 2.34 -16.80
C VAL A 70 0.22 3.19 -17.15
N ASN A 71 0.13 4.35 -16.51
CA ASN A 71 -0.84 5.37 -16.91
C ASN A 71 -0.47 5.92 -18.30
N SER A 72 -1.47 6.25 -19.10
CA SER A 72 -1.30 6.72 -20.50
C SER A 72 -0.39 7.95 -20.67
N LYS A 73 -0.13 8.71 -19.59
CA LYS A 73 0.78 9.88 -19.59
C LYS A 73 2.23 9.50 -19.32
N LEU A 74 2.52 8.26 -18.96
CA LEU A 74 3.86 7.77 -18.65
C LEU A 74 4.36 6.91 -19.81
N PRO A 75 5.31 7.38 -20.64
CA PRO A 75 5.83 6.64 -21.79
C PRO A 75 6.89 5.61 -21.37
N TRP A 76 6.50 4.72 -20.44
CA TRP A 76 7.33 3.60 -19.97
C TRP A 76 6.74 2.28 -20.43
N ALA A 77 7.61 1.30 -20.67
CA ALA A 77 7.23 -0.10 -20.69
C ALA A 77 7.36 -0.64 -19.26
N PHE A 78 6.33 -1.31 -18.77
CA PHE A 78 6.36 -1.90 -17.42
C PHE A 78 5.52 -3.17 -17.41
N HIS A 79 6.12 -4.28 -16.99
CA HIS A 79 5.46 -5.58 -16.89
C HIS A 79 6.19 -6.50 -15.89
N PRO A 80 5.49 -7.47 -15.29
CA PRO A 80 6.15 -8.53 -14.51
C PRO A 80 6.92 -9.47 -15.45
N GLU A 81 8.04 -10.01 -14.99
CA GLU A 81 8.79 -11.02 -15.76
C GLU A 81 8.10 -12.40 -15.75
N GLN A 82 7.35 -12.68 -14.68
CA GLN A 82 6.54 -13.87 -14.54
C GLN A 82 5.10 -13.50 -14.18
N LEU A 83 4.14 -14.15 -14.81
CA LEU A 83 2.72 -13.86 -14.61
C LEU A 83 2.14 -14.55 -13.37
N THR A 84 2.73 -15.68 -12.95
CA THR A 84 2.22 -16.48 -11.85
C THR A 84 3.35 -17.15 -11.08
N MET A 85 3.17 -17.31 -9.76
CA MET A 85 4.06 -18.04 -8.89
C MET A 85 3.24 -18.87 -7.88
N GLN A 86 3.68 -20.10 -7.62
CA GLN A 86 3.15 -20.89 -6.51
C GLN A 86 3.97 -20.61 -5.25
N VAL A 87 3.33 -20.14 -4.20
CA VAL A 87 3.99 -19.78 -2.95
C VAL A 87 3.45 -20.57 -1.78
N VAL A 88 4.30 -20.84 -0.81
CA VAL A 88 3.89 -21.42 0.48
C VAL A 88 3.71 -20.28 1.48
N PRO A 89 2.52 -20.14 2.11
CA PRO A 89 2.31 -19.12 3.12
C PRO A 89 3.32 -19.21 4.26
N GLY A 90 3.91 -18.06 4.62
CA GLY A 90 4.97 -17.92 5.63
C GLY A 90 6.38 -17.87 5.05
N GLU A 91 6.58 -18.21 3.79
CA GLU A 91 7.87 -18.11 3.12
C GLU A 91 8.09 -16.74 2.47
N VAL A 92 9.34 -16.31 2.43
CA VAL A 92 9.77 -15.11 1.69
C VAL A 92 9.86 -15.45 0.22
N ASN A 93 9.18 -14.71 -0.62
CA ASN A 93 9.19 -14.88 -2.06
C ASN A 93 9.67 -13.58 -2.73
N GLU A 94 10.24 -13.71 -3.93
CA GLU A 94 10.69 -12.57 -4.73
C GLU A 94 10.13 -12.67 -6.15
N ALA A 95 9.60 -11.55 -6.65
CA ALA A 95 9.17 -11.40 -8.02
C ALA A 95 9.88 -10.20 -8.66
N LEU A 96 10.19 -10.31 -9.95
CA LEU A 96 10.84 -9.26 -10.72
C LEU A 96 9.83 -8.61 -11.67
N TYR A 97 9.94 -7.27 -11.77
CA TYR A 97 9.27 -6.47 -12.76
C TYR A 97 10.30 -5.75 -13.59
N PHE A 98 10.05 -5.66 -14.88
CA PHE A 98 10.84 -4.90 -15.83
C PHE A 98 10.23 -3.52 -16.03
N ALA A 99 11.06 -2.47 -16.03
CA ALA A 99 10.66 -1.11 -16.39
C ALA A 99 11.64 -0.50 -17.40
N ARG A 100 11.14 0.24 -18.38
CA ARG A 100 11.97 1.00 -19.34
C ARG A 100 11.30 2.32 -19.70
N ASN A 101 12.10 3.37 -19.75
CA ASN A 101 11.67 4.68 -20.23
C ASN A 101 11.86 4.79 -21.74
N ASP A 102 10.78 4.76 -22.51
CA ASP A 102 10.81 4.84 -23.97
C ASP A 102 10.82 6.29 -24.50
N SER A 103 10.91 7.29 -23.62
CA SER A 103 10.95 8.70 -24.00
C SER A 103 12.37 9.22 -24.16
N GLN A 104 12.47 10.44 -24.72
CA GLN A 104 13.74 11.16 -24.88
C GLN A 104 14.12 12.01 -23.67
N ASN A 105 13.35 11.97 -22.59
CA ASN A 105 13.57 12.77 -21.38
C ASN A 105 13.62 11.88 -20.14
N ALA A 106 14.39 12.30 -19.14
CA ALA A 106 14.32 11.68 -17.82
C ALA A 106 12.95 11.92 -17.19
N ILE A 107 12.33 10.86 -16.69
CA ILE A 107 11.00 10.92 -16.08
C ILE A 107 11.02 10.26 -14.72
N VAL A 108 10.30 10.84 -13.77
CA VAL A 108 10.03 10.24 -12.46
C VAL A 108 8.66 9.56 -12.49
N GLY A 109 8.65 8.28 -12.16
CA GLY A 109 7.45 7.47 -12.01
C GLY A 109 7.21 7.06 -10.54
N SER A 110 5.96 7.01 -10.15
CA SER A 110 5.53 6.50 -8.84
C SER A 110 4.62 5.30 -9.04
N ALA A 111 4.95 4.17 -8.41
CA ALA A 111 4.19 2.93 -8.50
C ALA A 111 3.13 2.86 -7.41
N VAL A 112 1.90 2.49 -7.78
CA VAL A 112 0.80 2.25 -6.85
C VAL A 112 0.47 0.75 -6.86
N PRO A 113 0.64 0.05 -5.72
CA PRO A 113 0.29 -1.35 -5.61
C PRO A 113 -1.20 -1.57 -5.37
N SER A 114 -1.73 -2.68 -5.85
CA SER A 114 -3.06 -3.20 -5.55
C SER A 114 -3.00 -4.69 -5.31
N VAL A 115 -3.77 -5.19 -4.33
CA VAL A 115 -3.87 -6.62 -4.01
C VAL A 115 -5.33 -7.04 -4.09
N ALA A 116 -5.60 -8.06 -4.87
CA ALA A 116 -6.93 -8.66 -5.01
C ALA A 116 -6.91 -10.15 -4.61
N PRO A 117 -7.98 -10.68 -4.00
CA PRO A 117 -9.17 -9.96 -3.53
C PRO A 117 -8.86 -9.06 -2.33
N ALA A 118 -9.66 -8.01 -2.11
CA ALA A 118 -9.41 -7.04 -1.02
C ALA A 118 -9.24 -7.68 0.36
N ARG A 119 -9.94 -8.77 0.65
CA ARG A 119 -9.82 -9.53 1.90
C ARG A 119 -8.44 -10.20 2.08
N ALA A 120 -7.68 -10.40 1.00
CA ALA A 120 -6.33 -10.97 1.06
C ALA A 120 -5.26 -9.91 1.32
N SER A 121 -5.57 -8.62 1.14
CA SER A 121 -4.58 -7.54 1.23
C SER A 121 -3.91 -7.45 2.61
N GLY A 122 -4.66 -7.71 3.69
CA GLY A 122 -4.14 -7.75 5.07
C GLY A 122 -3.26 -8.97 5.40
N TYR A 123 -3.20 -9.95 4.50
CA TYR A 123 -2.38 -11.15 4.62
C TYR A 123 -1.22 -11.18 3.61
N PHE A 124 -1.03 -10.09 2.88
CA PHE A 124 0.02 -9.94 1.88
C PHE A 124 0.95 -8.80 2.28
N THR A 125 2.11 -9.14 2.84
CA THR A 125 3.10 -8.17 3.32
C THR A 125 4.24 -8.06 2.33
N LYS A 126 4.52 -6.83 1.88
CA LYS A 126 5.70 -6.50 1.07
C LYS A 126 6.81 -6.04 2.02
N THR A 127 7.94 -6.74 2.01
CA THR A 127 9.11 -6.42 2.84
C THR A 127 10.08 -5.49 2.13
N GLU A 128 10.22 -5.65 0.80
CA GLU A 128 10.98 -4.77 -0.07
C GLU A 128 10.18 -4.50 -1.33
N CYS A 129 10.12 -3.25 -1.75
CA CYS A 129 9.38 -2.85 -2.94
C CYS A 129 9.92 -1.55 -3.53
N PHE A 130 10.12 -1.54 -4.85
CA PHE A 130 10.39 -0.32 -5.60
C PHE A 130 9.27 0.74 -5.46
N CYS A 131 8.08 0.34 -5.03
CA CYS A 131 6.93 1.23 -4.84
C CYS A 131 7.03 2.16 -3.62
N PHE A 132 8.01 1.93 -2.73
CA PHE A 132 8.20 2.79 -1.54
C PHE A 132 8.83 4.13 -1.88
N THR A 133 9.51 4.24 -3.02
CA THR A 133 10.14 5.47 -3.51
C THR A 133 9.75 5.73 -4.95
N ALA A 134 9.76 7.02 -5.33
CA ALA A 134 9.62 7.38 -6.73
C ALA A 134 10.87 6.94 -7.52
N GLN A 135 10.66 6.38 -8.71
CA GLN A 135 11.73 5.87 -9.57
C GLN A 135 12.04 6.88 -10.68
N THR A 136 13.32 7.20 -10.84
CA THR A 136 13.78 8.04 -11.95
C THR A 136 14.45 7.14 -12.99
N LEU A 137 13.98 7.19 -14.24
CA LEU A 137 14.63 6.54 -15.37
C LEU A 137 15.07 7.59 -16.40
N GLN A 138 16.32 7.46 -16.83
CA GLN A 138 16.88 8.28 -17.92
C GLN A 138 16.27 7.87 -19.28
N PRO A 139 16.43 8.66 -20.34
CA PRO A 139 16.01 8.28 -21.69
C PRO A 139 16.57 6.92 -22.08
N GLY A 140 15.71 5.97 -22.45
CA GLY A 140 16.08 4.63 -22.85
C GLY A 140 16.58 3.72 -21.72
N GLU A 141 16.65 4.20 -20.48
CA GLU A 141 17.06 3.38 -19.34
C GLU A 141 16.05 2.28 -19.06
N SER A 142 16.56 1.06 -18.86
CA SER A 142 15.80 -0.07 -18.35
C SER A 142 16.30 -0.49 -16.98
N ARG A 143 15.39 -1.03 -16.14
CA ARG A 143 15.71 -1.44 -14.78
C ARG A 143 14.84 -2.58 -14.33
N ASP A 144 15.46 -3.59 -13.71
CA ASP A 144 14.77 -4.65 -13.00
C ASP A 144 14.37 -4.15 -11.61
N MET A 145 13.12 -4.39 -11.25
CA MET A 145 12.51 -3.89 -10.02
C MET A 145 12.03 -5.08 -9.17
N PRO A 146 12.82 -5.51 -8.18
CA PRO A 146 12.45 -6.61 -7.31
C PRO A 146 11.36 -6.21 -6.32
N VAL A 147 10.49 -7.18 -6.02
CA VAL A 147 9.48 -7.11 -4.96
C VAL A 147 9.63 -8.35 -4.10
N ARG A 148 9.94 -8.16 -2.82
CA ARG A 148 9.93 -9.23 -1.83
C ARG A 148 8.67 -9.18 -1.01
N PHE A 149 8.04 -10.33 -0.85
CA PHE A 149 6.76 -10.43 -0.16
C PHE A 149 6.61 -11.73 0.61
N ILE A 150 5.71 -11.70 1.58
CA ILE A 150 5.29 -12.84 2.38
C ILE A 150 3.77 -12.92 2.33
N VAL A 151 3.23 -14.09 2.05
CA VAL A 151 1.81 -14.41 2.25
C VAL A 151 1.67 -14.97 3.66
N ASP A 152 0.78 -14.38 4.47
CA ASP A 152 0.56 -14.81 5.85
C ASP A 152 -0.02 -16.23 5.90
N GLN A 153 0.40 -17.04 6.89
CA GLN A 153 -0.13 -18.38 7.12
C GLN A 153 -1.61 -18.39 7.53
N ASP A 154 -2.08 -17.28 8.12
CA ASP A 154 -3.48 -17.12 8.52
C ASP A 154 -4.39 -16.67 7.36
N LEU A 155 -3.87 -16.60 6.12
CA LEU A 155 -4.69 -16.35 4.94
C LEU A 155 -5.89 -17.30 4.90
N PRO A 156 -7.14 -16.79 4.73
CA PRO A 156 -8.35 -17.64 4.67
C PRO A 156 -8.19 -18.79 3.67
N ALA A 157 -8.65 -19.99 4.06
CA ALA A 157 -8.44 -21.22 3.31
C ALA A 157 -9.14 -21.24 1.94
N ASP A 158 -10.17 -20.43 1.78
CA ASP A 158 -10.92 -20.24 0.55
C ASP A 158 -10.19 -19.33 -0.47
N VAL A 159 -9.19 -18.55 -0.03
CA VAL A 159 -8.33 -17.76 -0.91
C VAL A 159 -7.22 -18.64 -1.47
N LYS A 160 -7.38 -19.04 -2.72
CA LYS A 160 -6.40 -19.87 -3.45
C LYS A 160 -5.51 -19.06 -4.38
N THR A 161 -5.97 -17.87 -4.76
CA THR A 161 -5.27 -16.99 -5.69
C THR A 161 -5.26 -15.57 -5.16
N ILE A 162 -4.10 -14.91 -5.25
CA ILE A 162 -3.89 -13.51 -4.93
C ILE A 162 -3.32 -12.84 -6.17
N THR A 163 -3.84 -11.70 -6.57
CA THR A 163 -3.27 -10.90 -7.66
C THR A 163 -2.58 -9.67 -7.06
N LEU A 164 -1.29 -9.52 -7.35
CA LEU A 164 -0.51 -8.32 -7.07
C LEU A 164 -0.36 -7.53 -8.35
N SER A 165 -0.97 -6.36 -8.41
CA SER A 165 -0.89 -5.46 -9.55
C SER A 165 -0.17 -4.17 -9.18
N TYR A 166 0.63 -3.64 -10.08
CA TYR A 166 1.26 -2.33 -9.97
C TYR A 166 0.87 -1.45 -11.14
N THR A 167 0.52 -0.20 -10.85
CA THR A 167 0.34 0.82 -11.88
C THR A 167 1.30 1.96 -11.64
N PHE A 168 2.13 2.27 -12.64
CA PHE A 168 3.00 3.44 -12.61
C PHE A 168 2.28 4.69 -13.12
N PHE A 169 2.47 5.77 -12.41
CA PHE A 169 2.01 7.11 -12.76
C PHE A 169 3.21 8.05 -12.91
N LYS A 170 3.14 8.94 -13.89
CA LYS A 170 4.12 10.02 -14.02
C LYS A 170 4.01 10.96 -12.82
N ASN A 171 5.13 11.22 -12.17
CA ASN A 171 5.23 12.23 -11.12
C ASN A 171 5.67 13.55 -11.74
N ASP A 172 4.69 14.37 -12.14
CA ASP A 172 4.96 15.63 -12.86
C ASP A 172 5.77 16.62 -11.99
N ALA A 173 5.48 16.70 -10.70
CA ALA A 173 6.19 17.61 -9.79
C ALA A 173 7.68 17.26 -9.67
N MET A 174 8.01 15.99 -9.45
CA MET A 174 9.40 15.55 -9.35
C MET A 174 10.09 15.55 -10.72
N THR A 175 9.39 15.25 -11.80
CA THR A 175 9.94 15.30 -13.15
C THR A 175 10.32 16.73 -13.54
N ALA A 176 9.50 17.73 -13.19
CA ALA A 176 9.82 19.13 -13.43
C ALA A 176 11.08 19.59 -12.67
N GLN A 177 11.31 19.06 -11.47
CA GLN A 177 12.52 19.35 -10.68
C GLN A 177 13.79 18.83 -11.34
N LEU A 178 13.74 17.73 -12.09
CA LEU A 178 14.89 17.22 -12.86
C LEU A 178 15.32 18.22 -13.94
N GLY A 179 14.36 18.91 -14.56
CA GLY A 179 14.65 19.94 -15.59
C GLY A 179 15.18 21.26 -15.04
N THR A 180 14.96 21.55 -13.75
CA THR A 180 15.43 22.79 -13.09
C THR A 180 16.72 22.61 -12.28
N GLY A 181 17.14 21.37 -12.06
CA GLY A 181 18.30 21.01 -11.26
C GLY A 181 19.58 20.87 -12.06
N THR A 182 20.14 21.98 -12.55
CA THR A 182 21.55 22.06 -12.78
C THR A 182 22.25 22.28 -11.45
N THR A 183 23.15 21.35 -11.10
CA THR A 183 24.09 21.33 -9.97
C THR A 183 23.69 20.46 -8.80
N SER A 184 24.04 19.17 -8.90
CA SER A 184 24.33 18.34 -7.72
C SER A 184 25.51 18.97 -6.97
N PRO A 185 25.44 19.28 -5.68
CA PRO A 185 26.66 19.54 -4.92
C PRO A 185 27.45 18.25 -4.84
N ALA A 186 28.72 18.32 -5.26
CA ALA A 186 29.69 17.25 -5.09
C ALA A 186 29.74 16.80 -3.62
N PRO A 187 29.94 15.50 -3.35
CA PRO A 187 30.11 15.04 -1.99
C PRO A 187 31.35 15.71 -1.40
N LEU A 188 31.16 16.47 -0.31
CA LEU A 188 32.25 16.98 0.52
C LEU A 188 33.05 15.76 1.00
N ALA A 189 34.26 15.62 0.50
CA ALA A 189 35.26 14.75 1.08
C ALA A 189 35.48 15.21 2.53
N ALA A 190 35.16 14.38 3.49
CA ALA A 190 35.54 14.57 4.89
C ALA A 190 37.03 14.33 5.06
N PRO A 191 37.70 15.06 5.96
CA PRO A 191 39.13 14.93 6.22
C PRO A 191 39.51 13.62 6.91
#